data_fe604c450cb7f2ce13ebcc2d93eb7cb5
#
_entry.id   fe604c450cb7f2ce13ebcc2d93eb7cb5
#
_cell.length_a   1.000
_cell.length_b   1.000
_cell.length_c   1.000
_cell.angle_alpha   90.00
_cell.angle_beta   90.00
_cell.angle_gamma   90.00
#
_symmetry.space_group_name_H-M   'P 1'
#
loop_
_entity.id
_entity.type
_entity.pdbx_description
1 polymer ?
#
loop_
_entity_poly.entity_id
_entity_poly.type
_entity_poly.pdbx_seq_one_letter_code
_entity_poly.pdbx_strand_id
1 'polypeptide(L)'
;MTTNDINIKINEVIEEMKLVYKNDNRPWIIGYSGGKDSTVVVQLAFTMLESLSKEERHKPIYVVSSDTLIENPIVLGYLKEASQLINKGAQAKGLPLYAEMVHPDYNNTFWTNIIGKGLPTPTSIRFRWCTERLKIKPSNTFIEEKVKENGEVIVLLGVRKAESIARKIRIENRAIDGYLLTPHGSLQNTYVYNPIVDYTTDDVWKTLLSNNGVTPWGGDNNELFALYAGSDAGECPFTITKNAKGEVDSPSCGNSRFGCWICTVVKEDKSLTGFIKNGEDWLMPLLDFRSWLLSIRDKHEYRQQFRRDGNHYYKKLYLEDLPLLDDFTLNKDYIFTDKETNKKYIDLRNTEDDLKSGSRESTDKEKIFLELLPLIETFKIDKNKIFDKNSKPYVNVIGYGPFNFYGRKEILKKLLKTQLLMSEYIDFPLITIEELEQIDMIWDNEEDLTRRSLVDIYYEIMEKKLPWHDFKKPIFDEETLTTIKTLNKRFNLSDHLVNKLLIETNKSKHFTNKTVLDKSISKILNQRYLHKSIIEEIEDDN
;
A
#
# COMPACT_ATOMS: atom_id res chain seq x y z
N MET A 1 -14.49 21.86 29.86
CA MET A 1 -14.91 22.97 28.96
C MET A 1 -16.41 22.91 28.77
N THR A 2 -17.11 24.01 28.98
CA THR A 2 -18.55 24.13 28.73
C THR A 2 -18.81 24.25 27.22
N THR A 3 -20.07 24.12 26.78
CA THR A 3 -20.46 24.35 25.37
C THR A 3 -20.12 25.77 24.93
N ASN A 4 -20.05 26.71 25.83
CA ASN A 4 -19.68 28.10 25.56
C ASN A 4 -18.19 28.23 25.20
N ASP A 5 -17.30 27.44 25.81
CA ASP A 5 -15.85 27.50 25.57
C ASP A 5 -15.49 27.03 24.18
N ILE A 6 -16.17 26.01 23.64
CA ILE A 6 -15.88 25.51 22.28
C ILE A 6 -16.32 26.49 21.20
N ASN A 7 -17.46 27.18 21.39
CA ASN A 7 -17.94 28.18 20.44
C ASN A 7 -16.99 29.38 20.36
N ILE A 8 -16.39 29.78 21.47
CA ILE A 8 -15.36 30.83 21.47
C ILE A 8 -14.17 30.37 20.63
N LYS A 9 -13.66 29.16 20.86
CA LYS A 9 -12.53 28.59 20.13
C LYS A 9 -12.81 28.43 18.63
N ILE A 10 -14.00 28.01 18.25
CA ILE A 10 -14.47 27.93 16.86
C ILE A 10 -14.40 29.32 16.21
N ASN A 11 -14.94 30.34 16.89
CA ASN A 11 -14.97 31.70 16.36
C ASN A 11 -13.55 32.29 16.23
N GLU A 12 -12.66 32.05 17.19
CA GLU A 12 -11.26 32.48 17.11
C GLU A 12 -10.58 31.91 15.86
N VAL A 13 -10.75 30.60 15.60
CA VAL A 13 -10.15 29.96 14.41
C VAL A 13 -10.79 30.51 13.12
N ILE A 14 -12.10 30.73 13.10
CA ILE A 14 -12.79 31.31 11.92
C ILE A 14 -12.26 32.72 11.64
N GLU A 15 -12.08 33.56 12.65
CA GLU A 15 -11.52 34.91 12.46
C GLU A 15 -10.06 34.87 11.98
N GLU A 16 -9.24 33.97 12.53
CA GLU A 16 -7.87 33.75 12.01
C GLU A 16 -7.91 33.30 10.54
N MET A 17 -8.75 32.33 10.20
CA MET A 17 -8.91 31.87 8.81
C MET A 17 -9.35 33.00 7.88
N LYS A 18 -10.27 33.91 8.30
CA LYS A 18 -10.64 35.09 7.52
C LYS A 18 -9.46 36.01 7.22
N LEU A 19 -8.63 36.26 8.23
CA LEU A 19 -7.41 37.08 8.05
C LEU A 19 -6.48 36.44 7.01
N VAL A 20 -6.19 35.14 7.13
CA VAL A 20 -5.34 34.41 6.18
C VAL A 20 -5.98 34.36 4.79
N TYR A 21 -7.30 34.16 4.68
CA TYR A 21 -8.00 34.09 3.41
C TYR A 21 -7.97 35.42 2.68
N LYS A 22 -8.22 36.55 3.36
CA LYS A 22 -8.27 37.89 2.75
C LYS A 22 -6.90 38.49 2.45
N ASN A 23 -5.83 37.96 3.02
CA ASN A 23 -4.49 38.52 2.91
C ASN A 23 -3.88 38.44 1.49
N ASP A 24 -4.32 37.48 0.68
CA ASP A 24 -3.75 37.23 -0.66
C ASP A 24 -4.75 36.51 -1.61
N ASN A 25 -4.32 36.26 -2.85
CA ASN A 25 -5.12 35.60 -3.88
C ASN A 25 -4.77 34.13 -4.08
N ARG A 26 -3.88 33.54 -3.25
CA ARG A 26 -3.48 32.13 -3.38
C ARG A 26 -4.66 31.20 -3.09
N PRO A 27 -5.05 30.31 -4.02
CA PRO A 27 -6.12 29.36 -3.75
C PRO A 27 -5.76 28.45 -2.58
N TRP A 28 -6.80 27.99 -1.88
CA TRP A 28 -6.66 27.05 -0.80
C TRP A 28 -6.92 25.62 -1.27
N ILE A 29 -6.15 24.66 -0.76
CA ILE A 29 -6.34 23.24 -1.00
C ILE A 29 -6.45 22.55 0.36
N ILE A 30 -7.64 22.06 0.71
CA ILE A 30 -7.87 21.34 1.96
C ILE A 30 -7.70 19.85 1.70
N GLY A 31 -6.72 19.21 2.35
CA GLY A 31 -6.59 17.76 2.32
C GLY A 31 -7.72 17.11 3.13
N TYR A 32 -8.64 16.43 2.44
CA TYR A 32 -9.83 15.82 3.04
C TYR A 32 -9.78 14.30 2.95
N SER A 33 -9.64 13.64 4.08
CA SER A 33 -9.59 12.17 4.18
C SER A 33 -10.92 11.53 4.61
N GLY A 34 -11.97 12.32 4.78
CA GLY A 34 -13.23 11.88 5.40
C GLY A 34 -13.12 11.61 6.90
N GLY A 35 -11.94 11.79 7.51
CA GLY A 35 -11.75 11.61 8.95
C GLY A 35 -12.10 12.88 9.73
N LYS A 36 -12.34 12.70 11.05
CA LYS A 36 -12.82 13.74 11.97
C LYS A 36 -12.04 15.07 11.89
N ASP A 37 -10.70 14.99 11.84
CA ASP A 37 -9.85 16.17 11.87
C ASP A 37 -9.93 16.99 10.56
N SER A 38 -9.91 16.33 9.41
CA SER A 38 -10.10 16.97 8.11
C SER A 38 -11.51 17.51 7.91
N THR A 39 -12.53 16.83 8.46
CA THR A 39 -13.92 17.30 8.41
C THR A 39 -14.11 18.60 9.20
N VAL A 40 -13.46 18.74 10.37
CA VAL A 40 -13.44 20.03 11.09
C VAL A 40 -12.87 21.14 10.24
N VAL A 41 -11.74 20.93 9.55
CA VAL A 41 -11.13 21.97 8.71
C VAL A 41 -12.07 22.40 7.58
N VAL A 42 -12.72 21.44 6.91
CA VAL A 42 -13.72 21.75 5.87
C VAL A 42 -14.91 22.52 6.45
N GLN A 43 -15.42 22.10 7.63
CA GLN A 43 -16.55 22.76 8.30
C GLN A 43 -16.21 24.21 8.66
N LEU A 44 -15.05 24.44 9.23
CA LEU A 44 -14.59 25.80 9.57
C LEU A 44 -14.39 26.67 8.33
N ALA A 45 -13.78 26.12 7.25
CA ALA A 45 -13.60 26.85 6.00
C ALA A 45 -14.93 27.19 5.32
N PHE A 46 -15.87 26.26 5.33
CA PHE A 46 -17.20 26.49 4.79
C PHE A 46 -17.95 27.59 5.59
N THR A 47 -17.95 27.48 6.92
CA THR A 47 -18.58 28.50 7.80
C THR A 47 -17.89 29.87 7.66
N MET A 48 -16.56 29.90 7.55
CA MET A 48 -15.82 31.11 7.26
C MET A 48 -16.31 31.77 5.96
N LEU A 49 -16.41 31.02 4.86
CA LEU A 49 -16.90 31.54 3.57
C LEU A 49 -18.33 32.07 3.66
N GLU A 50 -19.23 31.39 4.39
CA GLU A 50 -20.59 31.86 4.61
C GLU A 50 -20.65 33.22 5.31
N SER A 51 -19.72 33.46 6.23
CA SER A 51 -19.67 34.71 7.00
C SER A 51 -19.03 35.89 6.25
N LEU A 52 -18.42 35.66 5.08
CA LEU A 52 -17.85 36.68 4.21
C LEU A 52 -18.91 37.23 3.25
N SER A 53 -18.77 38.53 2.85
CA SER A 53 -19.56 39.09 1.76
C SER A 53 -19.19 38.45 0.42
N LYS A 54 -20.00 38.64 -0.61
CA LYS A 54 -19.70 38.09 -1.96
C LYS A 54 -18.41 38.64 -2.53
N GLU A 55 -18.12 39.90 -2.27
CA GLU A 55 -16.94 40.63 -2.74
C GLU A 55 -15.66 40.11 -2.06
N GLU A 56 -15.77 39.65 -0.82
CA GLU A 56 -14.65 39.09 -0.07
C GLU A 56 -14.31 37.65 -0.45
N ARG A 57 -15.22 36.92 -1.11
CA ARG A 57 -15.05 35.52 -1.56
C ARG A 57 -14.29 35.45 -2.90
N HIS A 58 -13.08 35.99 -2.95
CA HIS A 58 -12.36 36.29 -4.19
C HIS A 58 -11.48 35.16 -4.73
N LYS A 59 -11.27 34.07 -3.98
CA LYS A 59 -10.42 32.95 -4.39
C LYS A 59 -11.06 31.59 -4.12
N PRO A 60 -10.75 30.55 -4.91
CA PRO A 60 -11.32 29.23 -4.73
C PRO A 60 -10.69 28.48 -3.55
N ILE A 61 -11.49 27.60 -2.95
CA ILE A 61 -11.07 26.59 -1.99
C ILE A 61 -11.37 25.20 -2.59
N TYR A 62 -10.35 24.38 -2.76
CA TYR A 62 -10.48 22.99 -3.21
C TYR A 62 -10.42 22.05 -2.03
N VAL A 63 -11.41 21.18 -1.87
CA VAL A 63 -11.46 20.11 -0.87
C VAL A 63 -11.08 18.82 -1.58
N VAL A 64 -9.84 18.35 -1.38
CA VAL A 64 -9.26 17.27 -2.18
C VAL A 64 -9.21 15.99 -1.38
N SER A 65 -9.89 14.97 -1.88
CA SER A 65 -9.89 13.60 -1.36
C SER A 65 -9.08 12.68 -2.27
N SER A 66 -8.45 11.65 -1.69
CA SER A 66 -7.72 10.65 -2.47
C SER A 66 -8.45 9.30 -2.41
N ASP A 67 -8.94 8.83 -3.55
CA ASP A 67 -9.40 7.46 -3.73
C ASP A 67 -8.22 6.61 -4.19
N THR A 68 -7.79 5.66 -3.37
CA THR A 68 -6.70 4.74 -3.71
C THR A 68 -7.13 3.59 -4.60
N LEU A 69 -8.41 3.49 -4.94
CA LEU A 69 -9.10 2.40 -5.65
C LEU A 69 -9.10 1.06 -4.85
N ILE A 70 -8.70 1.11 -3.59
CA ILE A 70 -8.69 -0.03 -2.65
C ILE A 70 -9.13 0.39 -1.24
N GLU A 71 -9.85 1.50 -1.11
CA GLU A 71 -10.40 1.93 0.19
C GLU A 71 -11.49 0.96 0.67
N ASN A 72 -11.75 0.92 1.98
CA ASN A 72 -12.88 0.19 2.52
C ASN A 72 -14.19 0.70 1.89
N PRO A 73 -15.06 -0.17 1.35
CA PRO A 73 -16.27 0.24 0.64
C PRO A 73 -17.19 1.18 1.44
N ILE A 74 -17.37 0.92 2.74
CA ILE A 74 -18.18 1.78 3.62
C ILE A 74 -17.58 3.19 3.71
N VAL A 75 -16.26 3.25 3.92
CA VAL A 75 -15.54 4.53 4.03
C VAL A 75 -15.54 5.28 2.70
N LEU A 76 -15.37 4.58 1.60
CA LEU A 76 -15.41 5.18 0.25
C LEU A 76 -16.81 5.72 -0.08
N GLY A 77 -17.85 4.96 0.26
CA GLY A 77 -19.25 5.41 0.11
C GLY A 77 -19.49 6.72 0.87
N TYR A 78 -19.16 6.74 2.16
CA TYR A 78 -19.25 7.96 2.98
C TYR A 78 -18.46 9.13 2.38
N LEU A 79 -17.22 8.90 1.92
CA LEU A 79 -16.37 9.95 1.37
C LEU A 79 -16.94 10.54 0.07
N LYS A 80 -17.48 9.69 -0.81
CA LYS A 80 -18.15 10.12 -2.05
C LYS A 80 -19.39 10.95 -1.76
N GLU A 81 -20.24 10.48 -0.86
CA GLU A 81 -21.46 11.18 -0.47
C GLU A 81 -21.15 12.52 0.19
N ALA A 82 -20.22 12.55 1.16
CA ALA A 82 -19.78 13.79 1.80
C ALA A 82 -19.25 14.80 0.76
N SER A 83 -18.45 14.36 -0.21
CA SER A 83 -17.92 15.24 -1.27
C SER A 83 -19.03 15.81 -2.16
N GLN A 84 -20.03 14.99 -2.48
CA GLN A 84 -21.21 15.44 -3.26
C GLN A 84 -22.05 16.47 -2.48
N LEU A 85 -22.28 16.21 -1.18
CA LEU A 85 -23.01 17.13 -0.30
C LEU A 85 -22.26 18.46 -0.12
N ILE A 86 -20.93 18.43 0.04
CA ILE A 86 -20.11 19.64 0.10
C ILE A 86 -20.28 20.47 -1.17
N ASN A 87 -20.18 19.87 -2.34
CA ASN A 87 -20.35 20.56 -3.62
C ASN A 87 -21.78 21.14 -3.76
N LYS A 88 -22.80 20.35 -3.46
CA LYS A 88 -24.19 20.77 -3.52
C LYS A 88 -24.48 21.95 -2.56
N GLY A 89 -23.99 21.86 -1.32
CA GLY A 89 -24.14 22.91 -0.33
C GLY A 89 -23.40 24.19 -0.70
N ALA A 90 -22.17 24.08 -1.21
CA ALA A 90 -21.39 25.22 -1.70
C ALA A 90 -22.08 25.92 -2.88
N GLN A 91 -22.55 25.16 -3.87
CA GLN A 91 -23.28 25.67 -5.02
C GLN A 91 -24.56 26.41 -4.60
N ALA A 92 -25.37 25.81 -3.70
CA ALA A 92 -26.62 26.40 -3.25
C ALA A 92 -26.41 27.76 -2.53
N LYS A 93 -25.25 27.95 -1.89
CA LYS A 93 -24.89 29.18 -1.16
C LYS A 93 -23.97 30.12 -1.95
N GLY A 94 -23.64 29.78 -3.19
CA GLY A 94 -22.76 30.58 -4.06
C GLY A 94 -21.37 30.75 -3.49
N LEU A 95 -20.80 29.69 -2.89
CA LEU A 95 -19.47 29.69 -2.29
C LEU A 95 -18.44 29.18 -3.31
N PRO A 96 -17.25 29.79 -3.42
CA PRO A 96 -16.17 29.30 -4.29
C PRO A 96 -15.43 28.11 -3.66
N LEU A 97 -16.15 27.04 -3.33
CA LEU A 97 -15.63 25.84 -2.70
C LEU A 97 -16.00 24.62 -3.52
N TYR A 98 -15.00 23.79 -3.84
CA TYR A 98 -15.11 22.67 -4.76
C TYR A 98 -14.50 21.42 -4.14
N ALA A 99 -15.29 20.36 -3.96
CA ALA A 99 -14.81 19.07 -3.53
C ALA A 99 -14.43 18.21 -4.75
N GLU A 100 -13.20 17.75 -4.77
CA GLU A 100 -12.65 16.93 -5.85
C GLU A 100 -12.02 15.66 -5.30
N MET A 101 -12.07 14.58 -6.10
CA MET A 101 -11.49 13.31 -5.74
C MET A 101 -10.40 12.96 -6.76
N VAL A 102 -9.18 12.74 -6.26
CA VAL A 102 -8.03 12.34 -7.07
C VAL A 102 -7.75 10.85 -6.89
N HIS A 103 -7.25 10.21 -7.92
CA HIS A 103 -6.86 8.80 -7.90
C HIS A 103 -5.48 8.61 -8.55
N PRO A 104 -4.76 7.50 -8.27
CA PRO A 104 -3.50 7.21 -8.94
C PRO A 104 -3.68 6.94 -10.43
N ASP A 105 -2.65 7.23 -11.23
CA ASP A 105 -2.59 6.76 -12.61
C ASP A 105 -2.81 5.24 -12.67
N TYR A 106 -3.57 4.76 -13.64
CA TYR A 106 -3.88 3.33 -13.79
C TYR A 106 -2.65 2.45 -13.97
N ASN A 107 -1.55 2.97 -14.48
CA ASN A 107 -0.26 2.27 -14.54
C ASN A 107 0.44 2.14 -13.18
N ASN A 108 -0.08 2.79 -12.12
CA ASN A 108 0.50 2.84 -10.78
C ASN A 108 -0.47 2.51 -9.65
N THR A 109 -1.66 1.99 -9.95
CA THR A 109 -2.63 1.54 -8.96
C THR A 109 -2.10 0.33 -8.16
N PHE A 110 -2.80 -0.07 -7.13
CA PHE A 110 -2.41 -1.22 -6.33
C PHE A 110 -2.36 -2.50 -7.17
N TRP A 111 -3.42 -2.78 -7.92
CA TRP A 111 -3.52 -4.01 -8.71
C TRP A 111 -2.56 -4.03 -9.89
N THR A 112 -2.36 -2.92 -10.56
CA THR A 112 -1.35 -2.81 -11.63
C THR A 112 0.06 -3.09 -11.10
N ASN A 113 0.37 -2.65 -9.89
CA ASN A 113 1.66 -2.95 -9.28
C ASN A 113 1.78 -4.41 -8.82
N ILE A 114 0.75 -5.00 -8.18
CA ILE A 114 0.79 -6.38 -7.68
C ILE A 114 0.61 -7.38 -8.82
N ILE A 115 -0.51 -7.29 -9.55
CA ILE A 115 -0.89 -8.25 -10.59
C ILE A 115 -0.14 -7.95 -11.88
N GLY A 116 -0.05 -6.69 -12.27
CA GLY A 116 0.67 -6.28 -13.49
C GLY A 116 2.18 -6.47 -13.37
N LYS A 117 2.81 -5.84 -12.40
CA LYS A 117 4.29 -5.78 -12.27
C LYS A 117 4.87 -6.80 -11.28
N GLY A 118 4.02 -7.52 -10.54
CA GLY A 118 4.44 -8.51 -9.55
C GLY A 118 5.07 -7.90 -8.29
N LEU A 119 4.91 -6.59 -8.02
CA LEU A 119 5.49 -6.02 -6.81
C LEU A 119 5.00 -6.77 -5.56
N PRO A 120 5.88 -7.01 -4.56
CA PRO A 120 5.45 -7.58 -3.31
C PRO A 120 4.49 -6.63 -2.58
N THR A 121 3.52 -7.20 -1.86
CA THR A 121 2.64 -6.40 -1.01
C THR A 121 3.44 -5.66 0.07
N PRO A 122 2.98 -4.50 0.54
CA PRO A 122 3.62 -3.78 1.63
C PRO A 122 3.75 -4.66 2.88
N THR A 123 4.94 -4.70 3.48
CA THR A 123 5.23 -5.59 4.63
C THR A 123 5.49 -4.85 5.94
N SER A 124 5.85 -3.58 5.87
CA SER A 124 6.22 -2.79 7.04
C SER A 124 6.05 -1.30 6.78
N ILE A 125 6.11 -0.49 7.82
CA ILE A 125 6.09 0.98 7.71
C ILE A 125 7.23 1.49 6.82
N ARG A 126 8.36 0.79 6.77
CA ARG A 126 9.52 1.15 5.92
C ARG A 126 9.35 0.75 4.46
N PHE A 127 8.51 -0.24 4.19
CA PHE A 127 8.22 -0.72 2.84
C PHE A 127 6.72 -0.53 2.53
N ARG A 128 6.32 0.73 2.42
CA ARG A 128 4.92 1.17 2.15
C ARG A 128 4.87 1.96 0.85
N TRP A 129 5.30 1.34 -0.25
CA TRP A 129 5.26 1.95 -1.58
C TRP A 129 3.84 2.42 -1.99
N CYS A 130 2.82 1.79 -1.44
CA CYS A 130 1.42 2.15 -1.70
C CYS A 130 1.10 3.58 -1.23
N THR A 131 1.60 4.03 -0.06
CA THR A 131 1.34 5.39 0.44
C THR A 131 1.83 6.45 -0.53
N GLU A 132 3.07 6.29 -1.03
CA GLU A 132 3.66 7.23 -2.00
C GLU A 132 2.88 7.23 -3.30
N ARG A 133 2.62 6.05 -3.88
CA ARG A 133 2.03 5.92 -5.22
C ARG A 133 0.53 6.20 -5.27
N LEU A 134 -0.21 5.81 -4.22
CA LEU A 134 -1.68 5.83 -4.25
C LEU A 134 -2.28 7.05 -3.55
N LYS A 135 -1.55 7.70 -2.64
CA LYS A 135 -2.06 8.85 -1.88
C LYS A 135 -1.23 10.12 -2.13
N ILE A 136 0.09 10.06 -1.89
CA ILE A 136 0.92 11.28 -1.95
C ILE A 136 1.03 11.78 -3.39
N LYS A 137 1.39 10.92 -4.33
CA LYS A 137 1.61 11.33 -5.73
C LYS A 137 0.37 11.94 -6.38
N PRO A 138 -0.83 11.33 -6.33
CA PRO A 138 -2.04 11.94 -6.90
C PRO A 138 -2.35 13.31 -6.29
N SER A 139 -2.25 13.44 -4.96
CA SER A 139 -2.47 14.72 -4.28
C SER A 139 -1.43 15.77 -4.67
N ASN A 140 -0.15 15.38 -4.76
CA ASN A 140 0.91 16.29 -5.20
C ASN A 140 0.71 16.74 -6.65
N THR A 141 0.32 15.85 -7.55
CA THR A 141 0.00 16.20 -8.95
C THR A 141 -1.08 17.26 -9.01
N PHE A 142 -2.17 17.10 -8.26
CA PHE A 142 -3.23 18.11 -8.17
C PHE A 142 -2.71 19.46 -7.64
N ILE A 143 -1.90 19.44 -6.57
CA ILE A 143 -1.31 20.67 -6.01
C ILE A 143 -0.40 21.34 -7.05
N GLU A 144 0.46 20.59 -7.74
CA GLU A 144 1.37 21.11 -8.76
C GLU A 144 0.62 21.72 -9.96
N GLU A 145 -0.53 21.14 -10.35
CA GLU A 145 -1.41 21.71 -11.38
C GLU A 145 -1.96 23.06 -10.93
N LYS A 146 -2.45 23.17 -9.69
CA LYS A 146 -2.93 24.44 -9.15
C LYS A 146 -1.82 25.48 -8.95
N VAL A 147 -0.60 25.05 -8.64
CA VAL A 147 0.58 25.93 -8.64
C VAL A 147 0.89 26.45 -10.04
N LYS A 148 0.81 25.61 -11.07
CA LYS A 148 1.00 26.04 -12.47
C LYS A 148 -0.03 27.08 -12.91
N GLU A 149 -1.28 26.93 -12.47
CA GLU A 149 -2.38 27.84 -12.80
C GLU A 149 -2.28 29.18 -12.06
N ASN A 150 -1.84 29.18 -10.81
CA ASN A 150 -1.97 30.33 -9.90
C ASN A 150 -0.65 30.88 -9.37
N GLY A 151 0.49 30.24 -9.68
CA GLY A 151 1.83 30.61 -9.19
C GLY A 151 2.13 30.03 -7.81
N GLU A 152 1.28 30.23 -6.84
CA GLU A 152 1.42 29.72 -5.46
C GLU A 152 0.07 29.21 -4.92
N VAL A 153 0.11 28.30 -3.93
CA VAL A 153 -1.06 27.76 -3.25
C VAL A 153 -0.84 27.61 -1.74
N ILE A 154 -1.93 27.56 -0.98
CA ILE A 154 -1.91 27.25 0.45
C ILE A 154 -2.66 25.94 0.69
N VAL A 155 -1.95 24.95 1.27
CA VAL A 155 -2.52 23.65 1.65
C VAL A 155 -2.95 23.68 3.12
N LEU A 156 -4.21 23.40 3.38
CA LEU A 156 -4.77 23.30 4.73
C LEU A 156 -4.81 21.85 5.17
N LEU A 157 -4.29 21.57 6.36
CA LEU A 157 -4.25 20.20 6.91
C LEU A 157 -4.84 20.16 8.32
N GLY A 158 -5.64 19.13 8.59
CA GLY A 158 -6.20 18.84 9.91
C GLY A 158 -5.19 18.18 10.85
N VAL A 159 -3.95 18.71 10.93
CA VAL A 159 -2.89 18.15 11.77
C VAL A 159 -2.92 18.82 13.14
N ARG A 160 -2.79 18.03 14.22
CA ARG A 160 -2.86 18.52 15.61
C ARG A 160 -1.64 18.08 16.43
N LYS A 161 -1.16 18.95 17.31
CA LYS A 161 -0.09 18.63 18.27
C LYS A 161 -0.48 17.49 19.21
N ALA A 162 -1.79 17.43 19.58
CA ALA A 162 -2.33 16.45 20.50
C ALA A 162 -2.42 15.02 19.96
N GLU A 163 -2.18 14.78 18.66
CA GLU A 163 -2.29 13.43 18.07
C GLU A 163 -1.14 12.50 18.48
N SER A 164 0.08 13.00 18.57
CA SER A 164 1.23 12.23 19.07
C SER A 164 2.42 13.14 19.33
N ILE A 165 3.32 12.70 20.22
CA ILE A 165 4.59 13.39 20.53
C ILE A 165 5.42 13.58 19.26
N ALA A 166 5.49 12.59 18.38
CA ALA A 166 6.24 12.67 17.14
C ALA A 166 5.65 13.69 16.14
N ARG A 167 4.31 13.90 16.14
CA ARG A 167 3.68 14.96 15.36
C ARG A 167 3.94 16.32 15.95
N LYS A 168 3.79 16.47 17.26
CA LYS A 168 4.11 17.72 17.97
C LYS A 168 5.52 18.21 17.63
N ILE A 169 6.53 17.36 17.83
CA ILE A 169 7.94 17.70 17.50
C ILE A 169 8.10 18.09 16.03
N ARG A 170 7.45 17.40 15.10
CA ARG A 170 7.53 17.73 13.66
C ARG A 170 6.88 19.07 13.31
N ILE A 171 5.76 19.39 13.96
CA ILE A 171 5.08 20.69 13.78
C ILE A 171 5.96 21.80 14.34
N GLU A 172 6.46 21.65 15.56
CA GLU A 172 7.33 22.64 16.22
C GLU A 172 8.64 22.88 15.44
N ASN A 173 9.26 21.81 14.92
CA ASN A 173 10.48 21.93 14.10
C ASN A 173 10.25 22.60 12.73
N ARG A 174 9.02 22.70 12.25
CA ARG A 174 8.67 23.36 10.97
C ARG A 174 8.08 24.75 11.19
N ALA A 175 7.62 25.05 12.40
CA ALA A 175 7.06 26.35 12.72
C ALA A 175 8.13 27.44 12.51
N ILE A 176 7.72 28.51 11.86
CA ILE A 176 8.53 29.73 11.72
C ILE A 176 7.92 30.73 12.69
N ASP A 177 8.75 31.23 13.60
CA ASP A 177 8.29 32.12 14.66
C ASP A 177 7.60 33.37 14.09
N GLY A 178 6.40 33.68 14.56
CA GLY A 178 5.59 34.79 14.08
C GLY A 178 4.83 34.54 12.74
N TYR A 179 4.90 33.33 12.14
CA TYR A 179 4.21 33.07 10.89
C TYR A 179 3.21 31.92 11.03
N LEU A 180 1.98 32.10 10.50
CA LEU A 180 0.95 31.06 10.42
C LEU A 180 1.21 30.08 9.28
N LEU A 181 1.83 30.53 8.20
CA LEU A 181 2.14 29.75 7.02
C LEU A 181 3.56 29.23 7.07
N THR A 182 3.74 27.95 6.77
CA THR A 182 5.06 27.32 6.64
C THR A 182 5.27 26.79 5.24
N PRO A 183 6.49 26.85 4.63
CA PRO A 183 6.74 26.24 3.34
C PRO A 183 6.47 24.73 3.38
N HIS A 184 5.91 24.20 2.28
CA HIS A 184 5.74 22.76 2.16
C HIS A 184 7.09 22.05 2.05
N GLY A 185 7.24 20.87 2.69
CA GLY A 185 8.54 20.20 2.81
C GLY A 185 9.14 19.66 1.51
N SER A 186 8.34 19.51 0.44
CA SER A 186 8.78 18.91 -0.83
C SER A 186 8.22 19.58 -2.09
N LEU A 187 7.16 20.37 -2.00
CA LEU A 187 6.55 21.07 -3.13
C LEU A 187 6.97 22.54 -3.11
N GLN A 188 7.45 23.02 -4.26
CA GLN A 188 7.79 24.43 -4.45
C GLN A 188 6.52 25.28 -4.56
N ASN A 189 6.60 26.55 -4.20
CA ASN A 189 5.50 27.51 -4.28
C ASN A 189 4.22 27.06 -3.55
N THR A 190 4.40 26.24 -2.52
CA THR A 190 3.32 25.66 -1.73
C THR A 190 3.56 25.93 -0.27
N TYR A 191 2.56 26.47 0.40
CA TYR A 191 2.58 26.77 1.82
C TYR A 191 1.58 25.89 2.57
N VAL A 192 1.83 25.63 3.84
CA VAL A 192 0.97 24.83 4.70
C VAL A 192 0.40 25.70 5.81
N TYR A 193 -0.90 25.57 6.03
CA TYR A 193 -1.64 26.17 7.13
C TYR A 193 -2.38 25.09 7.92
N ASN A 194 -2.26 25.08 9.24
CA ASN A 194 -2.87 24.11 10.13
C ASN A 194 -3.83 24.81 11.10
N PRO A 195 -5.07 25.11 10.71
CA PRO A 195 -6.00 25.92 11.51
C PRO A 195 -6.37 25.31 12.85
N ILE A 196 -6.34 23.99 12.98
CA ILE A 196 -6.73 23.26 14.20
C ILE A 196 -5.53 22.66 14.96
N VAL A 197 -4.32 23.21 14.76
CA VAL A 197 -3.06 22.66 15.29
C VAL A 197 -3.10 22.46 16.82
N ASP A 198 -3.80 23.31 17.55
CA ASP A 198 -3.92 23.31 19.01
C ASP A 198 -5.24 22.69 19.52
N TYR A 199 -6.05 22.05 18.65
CA TYR A 199 -7.24 21.33 19.04
C TYR A 199 -6.90 20.02 19.76
N THR A 200 -7.61 19.73 20.83
CA THR A 200 -7.66 18.40 21.45
C THR A 200 -8.63 17.50 20.69
N THR A 201 -8.63 16.20 20.98
CA THR A 201 -9.63 15.27 20.40
C THR A 201 -11.05 15.63 20.85
N ASP A 202 -11.20 16.12 22.06
CA ASP A 202 -12.48 16.59 22.61
C ASP A 202 -12.97 17.84 21.85
N ASP A 203 -12.09 18.80 21.56
CA ASP A 203 -12.44 19.96 20.75
C ASP A 203 -12.92 19.59 19.35
N VAL A 204 -12.26 18.61 18.72
CA VAL A 204 -12.64 18.10 17.39
C VAL A 204 -14.07 17.55 17.42
N TRP A 205 -14.37 16.63 18.35
CA TRP A 205 -15.72 16.05 18.45
C TRP A 205 -16.78 17.07 18.84
N LYS A 206 -16.49 17.97 19.76
CA LYS A 206 -17.42 19.05 20.13
C LYS A 206 -17.71 19.98 18.96
N THR A 207 -16.70 20.26 18.12
CA THR A 207 -16.90 21.06 16.91
C THR A 207 -17.77 20.34 15.89
N LEU A 208 -17.51 19.04 15.62
CA LEU A 208 -18.29 18.24 14.67
C LEU A 208 -19.74 18.05 15.13
N LEU A 209 -19.95 17.81 16.41
CA LEU A 209 -21.28 17.57 16.99
C LEU A 209 -21.97 18.86 17.42
N SER A 210 -21.35 20.03 17.24
CA SER A 210 -22.06 21.29 17.39
C SER A 210 -23.26 21.34 16.43
N ASN A 211 -24.28 22.13 16.76
CA ASN A 211 -25.49 22.20 15.96
C ASN A 211 -26.17 20.81 15.72
N ASN A 212 -26.15 19.93 16.73
CA ASN A 212 -26.71 18.57 16.69
C ASN A 212 -26.07 17.68 15.59
N GLY A 213 -24.82 17.96 15.20
CA GLY A 213 -24.10 17.21 14.16
C GLY A 213 -24.42 17.64 12.73
N VAL A 214 -25.33 18.58 12.53
CA VAL A 214 -25.66 19.08 11.18
C VAL A 214 -24.51 19.91 10.63
N THR A 215 -23.98 19.49 9.50
CA THR A 215 -22.90 20.21 8.81
C THR A 215 -23.40 21.45 8.07
N PRO A 216 -22.56 22.46 7.83
CA PRO A 216 -22.96 23.68 7.08
C PRO A 216 -23.42 23.38 5.65
N TRP A 217 -23.03 22.27 5.06
CA TRP A 217 -23.43 21.83 3.72
C TRP A 217 -24.64 20.88 3.70
N GLY A 218 -25.26 20.60 4.83
CA GLY A 218 -26.47 19.79 4.93
C GLY A 218 -26.26 18.28 5.11
N GLY A 219 -25.05 17.85 5.48
CA GLY A 219 -24.78 16.47 5.90
C GLY A 219 -24.90 16.28 7.41
N ASP A 220 -24.59 15.07 7.89
CA ASP A 220 -24.70 14.69 9.31
C ASP A 220 -23.37 14.09 9.84
N ASN A 221 -22.72 14.79 10.77
CA ASN A 221 -21.51 14.29 11.45
C ASN A 221 -21.79 13.14 12.43
N ASN A 222 -23.07 12.85 12.77
CA ASN A 222 -23.40 11.66 13.54
C ASN A 222 -23.11 10.37 12.75
N GLU A 223 -23.19 10.39 11.41
CA GLU A 223 -22.75 9.27 10.56
C GLU A 223 -21.25 9.05 10.68
N LEU A 224 -20.45 10.12 10.65
CA LEU A 224 -19.00 10.02 10.88
C LEU A 224 -18.70 9.47 12.28
N PHE A 225 -19.46 9.90 13.29
CA PHE A 225 -19.33 9.37 14.65
C PHE A 225 -19.64 7.87 14.70
N ALA A 226 -20.73 7.44 14.04
CA ALA A 226 -21.10 6.04 13.94
C ALA A 226 -20.04 5.19 13.22
N LEU A 227 -19.43 5.70 12.15
CA LEU A 227 -18.30 5.05 11.46
C LEU A 227 -17.11 4.81 12.41
N TYR A 228 -16.76 5.79 13.24
CA TYR A 228 -15.70 5.63 14.25
C TYR A 228 -16.07 4.60 15.32
N ALA A 229 -17.31 4.59 15.78
CA ALA A 229 -17.80 3.61 16.74
C ALA A 229 -17.84 2.19 16.14
N GLY A 230 -18.27 2.05 14.88
CA GLY A 230 -18.38 0.76 14.17
C GLY A 230 -17.04 0.13 13.82
N SER A 231 -16.00 0.93 13.62
CA SER A 231 -14.67 0.44 13.19
C SER A 231 -13.79 -0.12 14.32
N ASP A 232 -14.28 -0.22 15.57
CA ASP A 232 -13.49 -0.61 16.77
C ASP A 232 -12.13 0.15 16.84
N ALA A 233 -12.16 1.41 16.41
CA ALA A 233 -10.97 2.23 16.22
C ALA A 233 -10.31 2.70 17.54
N GLY A 234 -10.79 2.23 18.69
CA GLY A 234 -10.22 2.53 20.01
C GLY A 234 -10.33 3.99 20.46
N GLU A 235 -11.07 4.82 19.73
CA GLU A 235 -11.39 6.21 20.08
C GLU A 235 -12.91 6.40 20.20
N CYS A 236 -13.55 5.53 21.00
CA CYS A 236 -14.86 5.91 21.49
C CYS A 236 -14.69 7.18 22.35
N PRO A 237 -15.36 8.30 22.04
CA PRO A 237 -15.23 9.53 22.83
C PRO A 237 -15.71 9.33 24.28
N PHE A 238 -16.38 8.23 24.60
CA PHE A 238 -16.82 7.85 25.93
C PHE A 238 -15.87 6.91 26.68
N THR A 239 -14.84 6.34 26.03
CA THR A 239 -13.82 5.50 26.68
C THR A 239 -12.51 6.25 26.83
N ILE A 240 -12.50 7.31 27.65
CA ILE A 240 -11.26 7.89 28.16
C ILE A 240 -10.78 6.98 29.29
N THR A 241 -10.04 5.94 28.95
CA THR A 241 -9.29 5.18 29.94
C THR A 241 -8.04 6.00 30.29
N LYS A 242 -8.06 6.58 31.50
CA LYS A 242 -6.85 7.14 32.09
C LYS A 242 -6.00 5.98 32.60
N ASN A 243 -4.70 5.95 32.25
CA ASN A 243 -3.76 5.03 32.87
C ASN A 243 -3.64 5.35 34.39
N ALA A 244 -2.99 4.46 35.15
CA ALA A 244 -2.81 4.62 36.59
C ALA A 244 -2.07 5.92 37.02
N LYS A 245 -1.53 6.69 36.06
CA LYS A 245 -0.88 7.99 36.26
C LYS A 245 -1.76 9.18 35.83
N GLY A 246 -3.01 8.95 35.42
CA GLY A 246 -3.92 10.01 35.01
C GLY A 246 -3.69 10.56 33.59
N GLU A 247 -2.77 9.98 32.82
CA GLU A 247 -2.49 10.35 31.44
C GLU A 247 -3.42 9.59 30.50
N VAL A 248 -3.91 10.26 29.45
CA VAL A 248 -4.73 9.64 28.40
C VAL A 248 -3.85 8.72 27.56
N ASP A 249 -4.07 7.42 27.65
CA ASP A 249 -3.39 6.42 26.85
C ASP A 249 -3.98 6.45 25.43
N SER A 250 -3.43 7.32 24.61
CA SER A 250 -3.77 7.43 23.19
C SER A 250 -2.92 6.44 22.43
N PRO A 251 -3.45 5.32 21.91
CA PRO A 251 -2.62 4.40 21.12
C PRO A 251 -2.06 5.16 19.92
N SER A 252 -0.72 5.18 19.82
CA SER A 252 0.01 5.78 18.73
C SER A 252 -0.48 5.26 17.37
N CYS A 253 -0.51 6.13 16.36
CA CYS A 253 -0.92 5.90 14.97
C CYS A 253 -0.25 4.72 14.24
N GLY A 254 -0.42 3.49 14.73
CA GLY A 254 -0.10 2.24 14.05
C GLY A 254 -1.35 1.49 13.63
N ASN A 255 -2.50 1.85 14.17
CA ASN A 255 -3.80 1.27 13.82
C ASN A 255 -4.51 2.27 12.90
N SER A 256 -4.42 2.06 11.60
CA SER A 256 -5.17 2.81 10.61
C SER A 256 -6.67 2.64 10.89
N ARG A 257 -7.34 3.73 11.22
CA ARG A 257 -8.77 3.73 11.59
C ARG A 257 -9.65 3.52 10.37
N PHE A 258 -9.28 4.17 9.28
CA PHE A 258 -9.85 3.98 7.95
C PHE A 258 -8.69 3.74 7.01
N GLY A 259 -8.51 2.49 6.61
CA GLY A 259 -7.42 2.08 5.74
C GLY A 259 -7.93 1.35 4.51
N CYS A 260 -7.00 1.07 3.63
CA CYS A 260 -7.28 0.19 2.49
C CYS A 260 -7.64 -1.20 2.99
N TRP A 261 -8.75 -1.78 2.53
CA TRP A 261 -9.22 -3.11 2.94
C TRP A 261 -8.19 -4.23 2.70
N ILE A 262 -7.25 -4.01 1.79
CA ILE A 262 -6.20 -4.95 1.41
C ILE A 262 -4.86 -4.74 2.14
N CYS A 263 -4.81 -3.92 3.20
CA CYS A 263 -3.56 -3.57 3.88
C CYS A 263 -2.91 -4.80 4.52
N THR A 264 -1.71 -5.15 4.05
CA THR A 264 -0.90 -6.29 4.55
C THR A 264 0.25 -5.85 5.48
N VAL A 265 0.35 -4.56 5.80
CA VAL A 265 1.31 -4.02 6.78
C VAL A 265 0.93 -4.42 8.20
N VAL A 266 -0.37 -4.47 8.47
CA VAL A 266 -0.93 -4.90 9.76
C VAL A 266 -1.32 -6.37 9.70
N LYS A 267 -1.11 -7.11 10.79
CA LYS A 267 -1.51 -8.53 10.87
C LYS A 267 -3.03 -8.68 10.76
N GLU A 268 -3.76 -7.85 11.49
CA GLU A 268 -5.23 -7.83 11.52
C GLU A 268 -5.72 -6.44 11.08
N ASP A 269 -6.73 -6.41 10.22
CA ASP A 269 -7.45 -5.19 9.87
C ASP A 269 -8.59 -4.99 10.88
N LYS A 270 -8.32 -4.18 11.90
CA LYS A 270 -9.28 -3.91 12.98
C LYS A 270 -10.53 -3.20 12.48
N SER A 271 -10.39 -2.31 11.48
CA SER A 271 -11.52 -1.57 10.93
C SER A 271 -12.48 -2.50 10.19
N LEU A 272 -11.96 -3.29 9.25
CA LEU A 272 -12.77 -4.26 8.50
C LEU A 272 -13.40 -5.30 9.43
N THR A 273 -12.62 -5.84 10.37
CA THR A 273 -13.11 -6.80 11.38
C THR A 273 -14.16 -6.15 12.32
N GLY A 274 -13.97 -4.87 12.66
CA GLY A 274 -14.91 -4.12 13.49
C GLY A 274 -16.26 -3.95 12.80
N PHE A 275 -16.30 -3.53 11.54
CA PHE A 275 -17.55 -3.43 10.76
C PHE A 275 -18.26 -4.77 10.65
N ILE A 276 -17.55 -5.87 10.38
CA ILE A 276 -18.14 -7.22 10.33
C ILE A 276 -18.76 -7.59 11.69
N LYS A 277 -18.05 -7.39 12.80
CA LYS A 277 -18.58 -7.64 14.16
C LYS A 277 -19.82 -6.80 14.48
N ASN A 278 -19.98 -5.66 13.86
CA ASN A 278 -21.13 -4.76 14.03
C ASN A 278 -22.26 -5.02 13.02
N GLY A 279 -22.21 -6.15 12.29
CA GLY A 279 -23.30 -6.62 11.42
C GLY A 279 -23.09 -6.41 9.93
N GLU A 280 -21.94 -5.88 9.51
CA GLU A 280 -21.61 -5.71 8.09
C GLU A 280 -20.98 -6.99 7.51
N ASP A 281 -21.65 -8.14 7.67
CA ASP A 281 -21.16 -9.46 7.29
C ASP A 281 -20.82 -9.58 5.79
N TRP A 282 -21.44 -8.77 4.97
CA TRP A 282 -21.16 -8.71 3.52
C TRP A 282 -19.71 -8.33 3.17
N LEU A 283 -18.95 -7.80 4.13
CA LEU A 283 -17.52 -7.49 3.97
C LEU A 283 -16.61 -8.73 4.14
N MET A 284 -17.15 -9.89 4.57
CA MET A 284 -16.36 -11.12 4.77
C MET A 284 -15.52 -11.52 3.55
N PRO A 285 -16.03 -11.47 2.30
CA PRO A 285 -15.22 -11.81 1.13
C PRO A 285 -13.95 -10.97 0.97
N LEU A 286 -13.98 -9.69 1.38
CA LEU A 286 -12.80 -8.82 1.37
C LEU A 286 -11.78 -9.24 2.44
N LEU A 287 -12.25 -9.58 3.63
CA LEU A 287 -11.39 -10.06 4.72
C LEU A 287 -10.73 -11.39 4.36
N ASP A 288 -11.48 -12.30 3.75
CA ASP A 288 -10.99 -13.60 3.27
C ASP A 288 -9.94 -13.43 2.17
N PHE A 289 -10.19 -12.55 1.20
CA PHE A 289 -9.21 -12.24 0.15
C PHE A 289 -7.93 -11.66 0.75
N ARG A 290 -8.05 -10.67 1.65
CA ARG A 290 -6.90 -10.06 2.33
C ARG A 290 -6.07 -11.10 3.10
N SER A 291 -6.76 -11.95 3.87
CA SER A 291 -6.12 -13.00 4.68
C SER A 291 -5.39 -14.02 3.79
N TRP A 292 -6.01 -14.42 2.68
CA TRP A 292 -5.38 -15.26 1.69
C TRP A 292 -4.16 -14.59 1.04
N LEU A 293 -4.27 -13.33 0.60
CA LEU A 293 -3.13 -12.61 0.01
C LEU A 293 -1.97 -12.49 0.99
N LEU A 294 -2.26 -12.28 2.28
CA LEU A 294 -1.25 -12.28 3.32
C LEU A 294 -0.58 -13.66 3.47
N SER A 295 -1.35 -14.75 3.36
CA SER A 295 -0.84 -16.12 3.50
C SER A 295 0.09 -16.56 2.37
N ILE A 296 -0.13 -16.05 1.13
CA ILE A 296 0.70 -16.39 -0.03
C ILE A 296 1.92 -15.45 -0.20
N ARG A 297 1.93 -14.33 0.53
CA ARG A 297 2.93 -13.26 0.39
C ARG A 297 4.36 -13.77 0.50
N ASP A 298 4.58 -14.68 1.43
CA ASP A 298 5.91 -15.18 1.79
C ASP A 298 6.05 -16.68 1.45
N LYS A 299 5.37 -17.16 0.36
CA LYS A 299 5.49 -18.52 -0.16
C LYS A 299 6.26 -18.56 -1.48
N HIS A 300 7.20 -19.51 -1.60
CA HIS A 300 8.04 -19.70 -2.80
C HIS A 300 7.26 -19.95 -4.06
N GLU A 301 6.19 -20.74 -3.96
CA GLU A 301 5.32 -21.08 -5.08
C GLU A 301 4.80 -19.84 -5.84
N TYR A 302 4.55 -18.75 -5.11
CA TYR A 302 3.99 -17.50 -5.66
C TYR A 302 5.06 -16.44 -5.96
N ARG A 303 6.33 -16.68 -5.63
CA ARG A 303 7.36 -15.64 -5.65
C ARG A 303 8.56 -16.04 -6.51
N GLN A 304 9.18 -15.03 -7.14
CA GLN A 304 10.49 -15.20 -7.76
C GLN A 304 11.60 -15.21 -6.70
N GLN A 305 12.72 -15.88 -7.00
CA GLN A 305 13.90 -15.91 -6.12
C GLN A 305 14.84 -14.71 -6.34
N PHE A 306 14.57 -13.87 -7.32
CA PHE A 306 15.40 -12.72 -7.71
C PHE A 306 14.51 -11.47 -7.89
N ARG A 307 15.13 -10.30 -7.81
CA ARG A 307 14.50 -9.00 -8.07
C ARG A 307 14.21 -8.82 -9.56
N ARG A 308 13.42 -7.80 -9.91
CA ARG A 308 13.13 -7.45 -11.33
C ARG A 308 14.38 -7.13 -12.16
N ASP A 309 15.46 -6.71 -11.54
CA ASP A 309 16.76 -6.47 -12.16
C ASP A 309 17.60 -7.74 -12.30
N GLY A 310 17.08 -8.90 -11.93
CA GLY A 310 17.75 -10.20 -11.96
C GLY A 310 18.72 -10.44 -10.81
N ASN A 311 18.86 -9.50 -9.87
CA ASN A 311 19.77 -9.65 -8.75
C ASN A 311 19.07 -10.34 -7.58
N HIS A 312 19.77 -11.24 -6.90
CA HIS A 312 19.35 -11.75 -5.61
C HIS A 312 19.52 -10.66 -4.52
N TYR A 313 18.65 -10.67 -3.53
CA TYR A 313 18.91 -9.95 -2.30
C TYR A 313 18.82 -10.90 -1.12
N TYR A 314 19.62 -10.66 -0.11
CA TYR A 314 19.71 -11.49 1.05
C TYR A 314 19.05 -10.80 2.23
N LYS A 315 18.21 -11.56 2.95
CA LYS A 315 17.59 -11.15 4.19
C LYS A 315 18.30 -11.84 5.33
N LYS A 316 18.62 -11.11 6.40
CA LYS A 316 19.10 -11.71 7.64
C LYS A 316 17.95 -12.42 8.32
N LEU A 317 18.11 -13.71 8.57
CA LEU A 317 17.26 -14.49 9.45
C LEU A 317 18.06 -14.76 10.72
N TYR A 318 17.60 -14.21 11.84
CA TYR A 318 18.26 -14.42 13.11
C TYR A 318 17.91 -15.81 13.62
N LEU A 319 18.88 -16.48 14.27
CA LEU A 319 18.68 -17.83 14.77
C LEU A 319 17.57 -17.89 15.83
N GLU A 320 17.36 -16.80 16.59
CA GLU A 320 16.25 -16.65 17.53
C GLU A 320 14.86 -16.59 16.87
N ASP A 321 14.80 -16.22 15.56
CA ASP A 321 13.56 -16.17 14.79
C ASP A 321 13.26 -17.52 14.09
N LEU A 322 14.16 -18.49 14.17
CA LEU A 322 13.94 -19.83 13.64
C LEU A 322 12.99 -20.60 14.56
N PRO A 323 11.88 -21.11 14.03
CA PRO A 323 10.85 -21.81 14.82
C PRO A 323 11.37 -23.03 15.60
N LEU A 324 12.52 -23.58 15.21
CA LEU A 324 13.12 -24.80 15.75
C LEU A 324 13.97 -24.60 17.02
N LEU A 325 14.25 -23.35 17.40
CA LEU A 325 15.19 -23.10 18.51
C LEU A 325 14.57 -23.28 19.89
N ASP A 326 13.26 -23.24 20.03
CA ASP A 326 12.59 -23.40 21.33
C ASP A 326 12.43 -24.87 21.76
N ASP A 327 12.39 -25.83 20.81
CA ASP A 327 12.21 -27.27 21.08
C ASP A 327 13.46 -28.14 20.81
N PHE A 328 14.43 -27.60 20.11
CA PHE A 328 15.74 -28.24 19.93
C PHE A 328 16.72 -27.66 20.93
N THR A 329 17.10 -28.43 21.94
CA THR A 329 18.46 -28.41 22.45
C THR A 329 19.34 -28.67 21.23
N LEU A 330 19.86 -27.61 20.59
CA LEU A 330 20.80 -27.69 19.48
C LEU A 330 21.84 -28.75 19.87
N ASN A 331 21.75 -29.91 19.23
CA ASN A 331 22.73 -30.96 19.44
C ASN A 331 24.09 -30.32 19.12
N LYS A 332 25.05 -30.45 19.98
CA LYS A 332 26.38 -29.84 19.80
C LYS A 332 27.02 -30.21 18.45
N ASP A 333 26.52 -31.27 17.81
CA ASP A 333 26.95 -31.78 16.53
C ASP A 333 26.57 -30.87 15.35
N TYR A 334 25.60 -29.96 15.51
CA TYR A 334 25.24 -28.97 14.51
C TYR A 334 25.95 -27.61 14.68
N ILE A 335 26.75 -27.47 15.78
CA ILE A 335 27.50 -26.23 16.03
C ILE A 335 28.95 -26.46 15.61
N PHE A 336 29.31 -25.84 14.49
CA PHE A 336 30.71 -25.81 14.06
C PHE A 336 31.41 -24.62 14.69
N THR A 337 32.61 -24.85 15.24
CA THR A 337 33.50 -23.77 15.71
C THR A 337 34.65 -23.64 14.72
N ASP A 338 34.75 -22.53 14.06
CA ASP A 338 35.89 -22.22 13.20
C ASP A 338 37.15 -22.07 14.07
N LYS A 339 38.16 -22.89 13.80
CA LYS A 339 39.38 -22.94 14.57
C LYS A 339 40.24 -21.69 14.47
N GLU A 340 40.12 -20.93 13.38
CA GLU A 340 40.91 -19.71 13.16
C GLU A 340 40.23 -18.47 13.77
N THR A 341 38.90 -18.38 13.71
CA THR A 341 38.16 -17.21 14.19
C THR A 341 37.46 -17.41 15.53
N ASN A 342 37.45 -18.63 16.06
CA ASN A 342 36.73 -19.06 17.26
C ASN A 342 35.22 -18.73 17.25
N LYS A 343 34.62 -18.58 16.05
CA LYS A 343 33.20 -18.29 15.85
C LYS A 343 32.42 -19.59 15.68
N LYS A 344 31.21 -19.62 16.24
CA LYS A 344 30.30 -20.77 16.14
C LYS A 344 29.36 -20.63 14.94
N TYR A 345 29.18 -21.72 14.21
CA TYR A 345 28.33 -21.86 13.03
C TYR A 345 27.31 -22.96 13.24
N ILE A 346 26.17 -22.91 12.57
CA ILE A 346 25.21 -24.01 12.51
C ILE A 346 25.31 -24.65 11.14
N ASP A 347 25.60 -25.95 11.11
CA ASP A 347 25.56 -26.76 9.89
C ASP A 347 24.18 -27.42 9.78
N LEU A 348 23.37 -26.95 8.84
CA LEU A 348 21.99 -27.41 8.62
C LEU A 348 21.89 -28.61 7.68
N ARG A 349 23.02 -29.08 7.09
CA ARG A 349 23.02 -30.19 6.11
C ARG A 349 22.51 -31.51 6.71
N ASN A 350 22.79 -31.77 7.98
CA ASN A 350 22.37 -33.00 8.65
C ASN A 350 20.90 -32.94 9.13
N THR A 351 20.31 -31.76 9.27
CA THR A 351 18.92 -31.61 9.74
C THR A 351 17.92 -32.11 8.68
N GLU A 352 18.27 -32.03 7.39
CA GLU A 352 17.43 -32.51 6.29
C GLU A 352 17.32 -34.02 6.27
N ASP A 353 18.40 -34.73 6.54
CA ASP A 353 18.43 -36.21 6.57
C ASP A 353 17.64 -36.76 7.75
N ASP A 354 17.71 -36.13 8.93
CA ASP A 354 16.95 -36.50 10.12
C ASP A 354 15.44 -36.27 9.94
N LEU A 355 15.01 -35.22 9.24
CA LEU A 355 13.61 -34.92 8.95
C LEU A 355 13.05 -35.80 7.84
N LYS A 356 13.85 -36.14 6.81
CA LYS A 356 13.46 -37.07 5.74
C LYS A 356 13.37 -38.54 6.21
N SER A 357 14.09 -38.89 7.26
CA SER A 357 14.11 -40.26 7.82
C SER A 357 12.82 -40.65 8.57
N GLY A 358 11.89 -39.73 8.78
CA GLY A 358 10.56 -40.00 9.33
C GLY A 358 10.54 -40.48 10.79
N SER A 359 11.61 -40.22 11.54
CA SER A 359 11.75 -40.66 12.93
C SER A 359 10.84 -39.96 13.92
N ARG A 360 10.08 -38.92 13.47
CA ARG A 360 9.21 -38.08 14.30
C ARG A 360 8.13 -37.37 13.48
N GLU A 361 6.93 -37.16 14.03
CA GLU A 361 5.91 -36.28 13.42
C GLU A 361 6.41 -34.82 13.40
N SER A 362 6.42 -34.21 12.21
CA SER A 362 6.86 -32.84 12.03
C SER A 362 5.83 -31.83 12.56
N THR A 363 6.27 -30.90 13.36
CA THR A 363 5.45 -29.74 13.79
C THR A 363 5.23 -28.76 12.63
N ASP A 364 4.23 -27.87 12.74
CA ASP A 364 4.00 -26.83 11.70
C ASP A 364 5.23 -25.93 11.52
N LYS A 365 6.01 -25.75 12.55
CA LYS A 365 7.27 -25.00 12.54
C LYS A 365 8.36 -25.71 11.72
N GLU A 366 8.42 -27.03 11.81
CA GLU A 366 9.36 -27.85 11.01
C GLU A 366 9.00 -27.87 9.54
N LYS A 367 7.69 -27.84 9.19
CA LYS A 367 7.24 -27.71 7.80
C LYS A 367 7.67 -26.37 7.20
N ILE A 368 7.56 -25.26 7.95
CA ILE A 368 8.03 -23.94 7.53
C ILE A 368 9.56 -23.94 7.33
N PHE A 369 10.28 -24.63 8.18
CA PHE A 369 11.73 -24.77 8.04
C PHE A 369 12.12 -25.58 6.80
N LEU A 370 11.45 -26.70 6.52
CA LEU A 370 11.64 -27.48 5.30
C LEU A 370 11.35 -26.69 4.02
N GLU A 371 10.35 -25.79 4.04
CA GLU A 371 10.10 -24.85 2.95
C GLU A 371 11.21 -23.80 2.78
N LEU A 372 11.95 -23.48 3.86
CA LEU A 372 13.06 -22.54 3.84
C LEU A 372 14.42 -23.20 3.50
N LEU A 373 14.54 -24.52 3.68
CA LEU A 373 15.77 -25.28 3.46
C LEU A 373 16.37 -25.09 2.06
N PRO A 374 15.59 -25.15 0.94
CA PRO A 374 16.14 -24.89 -0.39
C PRO A 374 16.72 -23.49 -0.56
N LEU A 375 16.28 -22.53 0.29
CA LEU A 375 16.84 -21.17 0.33
C LEU A 375 18.12 -21.10 1.14
N ILE A 376 18.23 -21.96 2.14
CA ILE A 376 19.39 -22.02 3.04
C ILE A 376 20.55 -22.76 2.35
N GLU A 377 20.28 -23.83 1.60
CA GLU A 377 21.27 -24.62 0.87
C GLU A 377 22.06 -23.85 -0.19
N THR A 378 21.48 -22.75 -0.67
CA THR A 378 22.13 -21.90 -1.68
C THR A 378 23.24 -21.01 -1.10
N PHE A 379 23.58 -21.14 0.21
CA PHE A 379 24.48 -20.20 0.86
C PHE A 379 25.91 -20.72 1.00
N LYS A 380 26.84 -20.15 0.23
CA LYS A 380 28.21 -19.94 0.72
C LYS A 380 28.11 -18.95 1.88
N ILE A 381 28.13 -19.47 3.11
CA ILE A 381 28.13 -18.66 4.33
C ILE A 381 29.37 -17.77 4.28
N ASP A 382 29.20 -16.46 4.13
CA ASP A 382 30.31 -15.52 4.29
C ASP A 382 30.76 -15.59 5.74
N LYS A 383 31.86 -16.31 5.97
CA LYS A 383 32.43 -16.63 7.28
C LYS A 383 32.65 -15.40 8.16
N ASN A 384 32.70 -14.20 7.57
CA ASN A 384 32.98 -12.95 8.26
C ASN A 384 31.74 -12.14 8.67
N LYS A 385 30.49 -12.59 8.39
CA LYS A 385 29.27 -11.82 8.57
C LYS A 385 28.14 -12.56 9.29
N ILE A 386 28.44 -13.48 10.20
CA ILE A 386 27.44 -14.31 10.88
C ILE A 386 26.79 -13.59 12.08
N PHE A 387 27.43 -12.54 12.58
CA PHE A 387 26.90 -11.76 13.69
C PHE A 387 26.58 -10.34 13.24
N ASP A 388 25.45 -9.82 13.69
CA ASP A 388 25.14 -8.41 13.52
C ASP A 388 25.97 -7.54 14.49
N LYS A 389 25.75 -6.21 14.43
CA LYS A 389 26.43 -5.23 15.31
C LYS A 389 26.22 -5.49 16.81
N ASN A 390 25.16 -6.23 17.16
CA ASN A 390 24.80 -6.58 18.53
C ASN A 390 25.26 -8.01 18.91
N SER A 391 26.13 -8.63 18.10
CA SER A 391 26.61 -10.00 18.28
C SER A 391 25.53 -11.09 18.22
N LYS A 392 24.37 -10.81 17.58
CA LYS A 392 23.32 -11.81 17.38
C LYS A 392 23.64 -12.66 16.15
N PRO A 393 23.60 -14.01 16.28
CA PRO A 393 23.84 -14.90 15.16
C PRO A 393 22.68 -14.82 14.15
N TYR A 394 23.03 -14.78 12.85
CA TYR A 394 22.06 -14.81 11.76
C TYR A 394 22.60 -15.59 10.56
N VAL A 395 21.68 -16.10 9.75
CA VAL A 395 21.99 -16.62 8.42
C VAL A 395 21.42 -15.66 7.35
N ASN A 396 22.12 -15.55 6.23
CA ASN A 396 21.58 -14.82 5.09
C ASN A 396 20.72 -15.78 4.27
N VAL A 397 19.46 -15.47 4.13
CA VAL A 397 18.54 -16.22 3.27
C VAL A 397 18.18 -15.39 2.03
N ILE A 398 18.00 -16.04 0.88
CA ILE A 398 17.50 -15.35 -0.32
C ILE A 398 16.13 -14.79 0.00
N GLY A 399 15.98 -13.47 -0.14
CA GLY A 399 14.70 -12.82 0.04
C GLY A 399 13.80 -13.08 -1.16
N TYR A 400 12.50 -13.06 -0.92
CA TYR A 400 11.51 -13.20 -1.99
C TYR A 400 11.57 -12.02 -2.96
N GLY A 401 11.68 -12.31 -4.24
CA GLY A 401 11.52 -11.37 -5.33
C GLY A 401 10.06 -10.94 -5.55
N PRO A 402 9.71 -10.44 -6.75
CA PRO A 402 8.34 -10.16 -7.15
C PRO A 402 7.43 -11.40 -7.10
N PHE A 403 6.11 -11.21 -7.16
CA PHE A 403 5.20 -12.31 -7.49
C PHE A 403 5.54 -12.85 -8.87
N ASN A 404 5.68 -14.17 -8.99
CA ASN A 404 5.90 -14.84 -10.27
C ASN A 404 4.61 -14.82 -11.11
N PHE A 405 4.68 -15.22 -12.38
CA PHE A 405 3.52 -15.14 -13.27
C PHE A 405 2.36 -16.01 -12.83
N TYR A 406 2.64 -17.17 -12.22
CA TYR A 406 1.62 -18.03 -11.61
C TYR A 406 0.91 -17.30 -10.47
N GLY A 407 1.64 -16.74 -9.52
CA GLY A 407 1.08 -15.99 -8.39
C GLY A 407 0.23 -14.80 -8.83
N ARG A 408 0.69 -14.08 -9.86
CA ARG A 408 -0.06 -12.93 -10.43
C ARG A 408 -1.40 -13.37 -11.03
N LYS A 409 -1.46 -14.50 -11.73
CA LYS A 409 -2.70 -15.09 -12.26
C LYS A 409 -3.64 -15.54 -11.15
N GLU A 410 -3.12 -16.21 -10.13
CA GLU A 410 -3.95 -16.65 -9.00
C GLU A 410 -4.52 -15.48 -8.19
N ILE A 411 -3.75 -14.38 -8.02
CA ILE A 411 -4.25 -13.16 -7.38
C ILE A 411 -5.39 -12.56 -8.22
N LEU A 412 -5.24 -12.47 -9.55
CA LEU A 412 -6.30 -11.98 -10.44
C LEU A 412 -7.57 -12.85 -10.35
N LYS A 413 -7.42 -14.17 -10.45
CA LYS A 413 -8.56 -15.10 -10.34
C LYS A 413 -9.33 -14.93 -9.02
N LYS A 414 -8.60 -14.89 -7.91
CA LYS A 414 -9.20 -14.72 -6.59
C LYS A 414 -9.89 -13.36 -6.46
N LEU A 415 -9.27 -12.28 -6.98
CA LEU A 415 -9.83 -10.94 -6.95
C LEU A 415 -11.15 -10.85 -7.75
N LEU A 416 -11.18 -11.39 -8.97
CA LEU A 416 -12.39 -11.42 -9.79
C LEU A 416 -13.53 -12.22 -9.14
N LYS A 417 -13.21 -13.37 -8.54
CA LYS A 417 -14.20 -14.15 -7.75
C LYS A 417 -14.72 -13.34 -6.55
N THR A 418 -13.84 -12.61 -5.86
CA THR A 418 -14.25 -11.73 -4.76
C THR A 418 -15.13 -10.58 -5.29
N GLN A 419 -14.79 -10.01 -6.43
CA GLN A 419 -15.61 -8.96 -7.07
C GLN A 419 -17.03 -9.46 -7.40
N LEU A 420 -17.18 -10.70 -7.88
CA LEU A 420 -18.51 -11.27 -8.12
C LEU A 420 -19.33 -11.35 -6.83
N LEU A 421 -18.72 -11.81 -5.72
CA LEU A 421 -19.39 -11.86 -4.42
C LEU A 421 -19.77 -10.48 -3.90
N MET A 422 -18.98 -9.47 -4.23
CA MET A 422 -19.21 -8.09 -3.79
C MET A 422 -20.21 -7.33 -4.65
N SER A 423 -20.50 -7.78 -5.88
CA SER A 423 -21.32 -7.05 -6.86
C SER A 423 -22.77 -6.82 -6.45
N GLU A 424 -23.28 -7.56 -5.45
CA GLU A 424 -24.61 -7.33 -4.88
C GLU A 424 -24.64 -6.20 -3.84
N TYR A 425 -23.48 -5.80 -3.33
CA TYR A 425 -23.36 -4.86 -2.20
C TYR A 425 -22.73 -3.53 -2.56
N ILE A 426 -21.91 -3.50 -3.61
CA ILE A 426 -21.20 -2.29 -4.07
C ILE A 426 -21.44 -2.06 -5.55
N ASP A 427 -21.56 -0.79 -5.94
CA ASP A 427 -21.81 -0.34 -7.32
C ASP A 427 -20.53 -0.02 -8.11
N PHE A 428 -19.37 -0.25 -7.52
CA PHE A 428 -18.06 -0.03 -8.14
C PHE A 428 -17.22 -1.32 -8.14
N PRO A 429 -16.34 -1.51 -9.13
CA PRO A 429 -15.51 -2.71 -9.22
C PRO A 429 -14.35 -2.69 -8.21
N LEU A 430 -13.91 -3.87 -7.74
CA LEU A 430 -12.68 -4.04 -6.96
C LEU A 430 -11.41 -3.89 -7.81
N ILE A 431 -11.53 -4.11 -9.12
CA ILE A 431 -10.51 -3.83 -10.13
C ILE A 431 -11.20 -3.24 -11.35
N THR A 432 -10.70 -2.10 -11.84
CA THR A 432 -11.32 -1.38 -12.97
C THR A 432 -10.89 -1.95 -14.32
N ILE A 433 -11.65 -1.62 -15.38
CA ILE A 433 -11.31 -2.03 -16.75
C ILE A 433 -9.97 -1.42 -17.19
N GLU A 434 -9.70 -0.18 -16.80
CA GLU A 434 -8.45 0.52 -17.09
C GLU A 434 -7.25 -0.14 -16.39
N GLU A 435 -7.41 -0.62 -15.16
CA GLU A 435 -6.38 -1.41 -14.48
C GLU A 435 -6.12 -2.74 -15.20
N LEU A 436 -7.18 -3.44 -15.60
CA LEU A 436 -7.07 -4.68 -16.37
C LEU A 436 -6.34 -4.46 -17.70
N GLU A 437 -6.63 -3.36 -18.40
CA GLU A 437 -5.92 -3.01 -19.64
C GLU A 437 -4.42 -2.79 -19.40
N GLN A 438 -4.08 -2.02 -18.35
CA GLN A 438 -2.66 -1.81 -17.99
C GLN A 438 -1.95 -3.11 -17.59
N ILE A 439 -2.63 -3.98 -16.84
CA ILE A 439 -2.10 -5.28 -16.43
C ILE A 439 -1.83 -6.16 -17.66
N ASP A 440 -2.80 -6.22 -18.56
CA ASP A 440 -2.72 -7.02 -19.79
C ASP A 440 -1.58 -6.54 -20.70
N MET A 441 -1.44 -5.23 -20.88
CA MET A 441 -0.30 -4.63 -21.60
C MET A 441 1.05 -4.99 -20.97
N ILE A 442 1.13 -5.01 -19.63
CA ILE A 442 2.36 -5.37 -18.93
C ILE A 442 2.67 -6.86 -19.14
N TRP A 443 1.67 -7.74 -19.03
CA TRP A 443 1.84 -9.18 -19.21
C TRP A 443 2.30 -9.52 -20.63
N ASP A 444 1.67 -8.93 -21.65
CA ASP A 444 2.05 -9.06 -23.06
C ASP A 444 3.51 -8.66 -23.33
N ASN A 445 4.00 -7.70 -22.54
CA ASN A 445 5.35 -7.15 -22.73
C ASN A 445 6.43 -7.84 -21.90
N GLU A 446 6.06 -8.62 -20.90
CA GLU A 446 7.03 -9.17 -19.96
C GLU A 446 7.07 -10.71 -19.94
N GLU A 447 5.92 -11.41 -20.00
CA GLU A 447 5.87 -12.85 -19.71
C GLU A 447 4.82 -13.65 -20.49
N ASP A 448 3.74 -13.03 -20.97
CA ASP A 448 2.63 -13.77 -21.60
C ASP A 448 2.83 -14.00 -23.10
N LEU A 449 3.41 -15.15 -23.46
CA LEU A 449 3.54 -15.56 -24.86
C LEU A 449 2.21 -15.87 -25.54
N THR A 450 1.17 -16.18 -24.75
CA THR A 450 -0.17 -16.40 -25.28
C THR A 450 -0.86 -15.10 -25.62
N ARG A 451 -0.52 -14.00 -24.93
CA ARG A 451 -1.22 -12.72 -24.96
C ARG A 451 -2.71 -12.82 -24.63
N ARG A 452 -3.11 -13.94 -24.04
CA ARG A 452 -4.51 -14.24 -23.75
C ARG A 452 -4.77 -14.52 -22.28
N SER A 453 -3.73 -14.70 -21.47
CA SER A 453 -3.90 -15.16 -20.08
C SER A 453 -4.88 -14.32 -19.29
N LEU A 454 -4.82 -12.98 -19.42
CA LEU A 454 -5.72 -12.08 -18.68
C LEU A 454 -7.16 -12.14 -19.21
N VAL A 455 -7.32 -12.02 -20.53
CA VAL A 455 -8.66 -11.98 -21.15
C VAL A 455 -9.40 -13.30 -20.99
N ASP A 456 -8.69 -14.43 -21.00
CA ASP A 456 -9.26 -15.77 -20.82
C ASP A 456 -9.63 -15.99 -19.33
N ILE A 457 -8.79 -15.58 -18.37
CA ILE A 457 -9.12 -15.60 -16.94
C ILE A 457 -10.35 -14.73 -16.64
N TYR A 458 -10.41 -13.55 -17.23
CA TYR A 458 -11.55 -12.65 -17.03
C TYR A 458 -12.83 -13.27 -17.58
N TYR A 459 -12.79 -13.83 -18.80
CA TYR A 459 -13.93 -14.48 -19.42
C TYR A 459 -14.40 -15.73 -18.65
N GLU A 460 -13.46 -16.56 -18.19
CA GLU A 460 -13.75 -17.74 -17.39
C GLU A 460 -14.53 -17.43 -16.10
N ILE A 461 -14.20 -16.31 -15.45
CA ILE A 461 -14.77 -15.98 -14.13
C ILE A 461 -15.99 -15.06 -14.26
N MET A 462 -15.90 -14.04 -15.10
CA MET A 462 -16.93 -13.00 -15.21
C MET A 462 -18.02 -13.34 -16.24
N GLU A 463 -17.81 -14.38 -17.07
CA GLU A 463 -18.68 -14.75 -18.19
C GLU A 463 -18.93 -13.61 -19.18
N LYS A 464 -18.04 -12.61 -19.19
CA LYS A 464 -18.09 -11.42 -20.03
C LYS A 464 -16.76 -11.21 -20.73
N LYS A 465 -16.79 -10.73 -21.97
CA LYS A 465 -15.57 -10.39 -22.70
C LYS A 465 -15.11 -8.98 -22.37
N LEU A 466 -13.80 -8.82 -22.18
CA LEU A 466 -13.18 -7.51 -22.19
C LEU A 466 -13.23 -6.89 -23.61
N PRO A 467 -13.25 -5.56 -23.76
CA PRO A 467 -13.36 -4.90 -25.07
C PRO A 467 -12.33 -5.34 -26.10
N TRP A 468 -11.14 -5.74 -25.65
CA TRP A 468 -10.02 -6.16 -26.51
C TRP A 468 -9.84 -7.68 -26.60
N HIS A 469 -10.71 -8.49 -25.99
CA HIS A 469 -10.62 -9.95 -25.94
C HIS A 469 -10.40 -10.61 -27.31
N ASP A 470 -11.20 -10.22 -28.30
CA ASP A 470 -11.19 -10.87 -29.62
C ASP A 470 -10.02 -10.40 -30.51
N PHE A 471 -9.35 -9.33 -30.13
CA PHE A 471 -8.17 -8.81 -30.83
C PHE A 471 -6.84 -9.48 -30.38
N LYS A 472 -6.85 -10.24 -29.29
CA LYS A 472 -5.68 -10.91 -28.74
C LYS A 472 -5.29 -12.10 -29.58
N LYS A 473 -4.04 -12.09 -30.08
CA LYS A 473 -3.46 -13.19 -30.84
C LYS A 473 -2.18 -13.66 -30.15
N PRO A 474 -2.01 -14.99 -29.93
CA PRO A 474 -0.79 -15.55 -29.37
C PRO A 474 0.43 -15.18 -30.25
N ILE A 475 1.59 -15.09 -29.62
CA ILE A 475 2.87 -14.97 -30.35
C ILE A 475 3.22 -16.28 -31.03
N PHE A 476 2.91 -17.40 -30.36
CA PHE A 476 3.11 -18.77 -30.80
C PHE A 476 1.83 -19.58 -30.62
N ASP A 477 1.66 -20.63 -31.42
CA ASP A 477 0.59 -21.61 -31.24
C ASP A 477 0.83 -22.49 -30.01
N GLU A 478 -0.20 -23.25 -29.58
CA GLU A 478 -0.15 -24.08 -28.39
C GLU A 478 0.91 -25.19 -28.47
N GLU A 479 1.15 -25.75 -29.64
CA GLU A 479 2.17 -26.78 -29.87
C GLU A 479 3.58 -26.20 -29.65
N THR A 480 3.85 -25.04 -30.22
CA THR A 480 5.11 -24.31 -30.02
C THR A 480 5.31 -23.95 -28.55
N LEU A 481 4.28 -23.45 -27.85
CA LEU A 481 4.37 -23.12 -26.43
C LEU A 481 4.66 -24.34 -25.56
N THR A 482 4.04 -25.48 -25.87
CA THR A 482 4.29 -26.75 -25.17
C THR A 482 5.71 -27.23 -25.40
N THR A 483 6.19 -27.11 -26.64
CA THR A 483 7.58 -27.44 -27.01
C THR A 483 8.58 -26.57 -26.26
N ILE A 484 8.37 -25.24 -26.20
CA ILE A 484 9.24 -24.31 -25.46
C ILE A 484 9.31 -24.72 -23.97
N LYS A 485 8.19 -25.01 -23.32
CA LYS A 485 8.16 -25.46 -21.91
C LYS A 485 8.92 -26.76 -21.71
N THR A 486 8.77 -27.71 -22.63
CA THR A 486 9.46 -29.00 -22.58
C THR A 486 10.97 -28.83 -22.72
N LEU A 487 11.41 -27.97 -23.64
CA LEU A 487 12.81 -27.64 -23.84
C LEU A 487 13.38 -26.91 -22.64
N ASN A 488 12.67 -25.92 -22.09
CA ASN A 488 13.11 -25.21 -20.90
C ASN A 488 13.37 -26.19 -19.74
N LYS A 489 12.44 -27.11 -19.50
CA LYS A 489 12.60 -28.13 -18.46
C LYS A 489 13.78 -29.07 -18.75
N ARG A 490 13.94 -29.50 -20.01
CA ARG A 490 15.02 -30.41 -20.42
C ARG A 490 16.41 -29.77 -20.24
N PHE A 491 16.55 -28.48 -20.55
CA PHE A 491 17.82 -27.74 -20.48
C PHE A 491 17.94 -26.89 -19.22
N ASN A 492 17.09 -27.11 -18.22
CA ASN A 492 17.09 -26.37 -16.96
C ASN A 492 17.08 -24.83 -17.13
N LEU A 493 16.36 -24.36 -18.15
CA LEU A 493 16.24 -22.92 -18.43
C LEU A 493 15.07 -22.31 -17.68
N SER A 494 15.24 -21.08 -17.21
CA SER A 494 14.17 -20.31 -16.59
C SER A 494 13.11 -19.92 -17.63
N ASP A 495 11.84 -20.34 -17.43
CA ASP A 495 10.72 -19.91 -18.28
C ASP A 495 10.63 -18.39 -18.39
N HIS A 496 10.84 -17.69 -17.26
CA HIS A 496 10.84 -16.22 -17.22
C HIS A 496 11.91 -15.61 -18.14
N LEU A 497 13.13 -16.14 -18.12
CA LEU A 497 14.21 -15.68 -18.99
C LEU A 497 13.88 -15.91 -20.47
N VAL A 498 13.46 -17.14 -20.81
CA VAL A 498 13.15 -17.52 -22.20
C VAL A 498 11.97 -16.70 -22.73
N ASN A 499 10.89 -16.58 -21.96
CA ASN A 499 9.73 -15.78 -22.34
C ASN A 499 10.12 -14.32 -22.61
N LYS A 500 10.94 -13.73 -21.76
CA LYS A 500 11.42 -12.35 -21.91
C LYS A 500 12.23 -12.15 -23.18
N LEU A 501 13.13 -13.08 -23.50
CA LEU A 501 13.91 -13.06 -24.73
C LEU A 501 13.03 -13.20 -25.97
N LEU A 502 12.08 -14.12 -25.96
CA LEU A 502 11.14 -14.34 -27.06
C LEU A 502 10.24 -13.13 -27.32
N ILE A 503 9.71 -12.53 -26.25
CA ILE A 503 8.88 -11.31 -26.33
C ILE A 503 9.72 -10.15 -26.93
N GLU A 504 10.94 -9.94 -26.44
CA GLU A 504 11.79 -8.85 -26.92
C GLU A 504 12.20 -9.05 -28.39
N THR A 505 12.51 -10.28 -28.77
CA THR A 505 12.78 -10.62 -30.16
C THR A 505 11.55 -10.39 -31.06
N ASN A 506 10.37 -10.73 -30.58
CA ASN A 506 9.13 -10.51 -31.33
C ASN A 506 8.80 -9.02 -31.51
N LYS A 507 9.03 -8.19 -30.49
CA LYS A 507 8.89 -6.72 -30.61
C LYS A 507 9.80 -6.13 -31.69
N SER A 508 10.99 -6.70 -31.84
CA SER A 508 12.04 -6.20 -32.74
C SER A 508 11.93 -6.74 -34.18
N LYS A 509 10.92 -7.57 -34.48
CA LYS A 509 10.72 -8.18 -35.81
C LYS A 509 10.73 -7.16 -36.97
N HIS A 510 10.23 -5.97 -36.72
CA HIS A 510 10.05 -4.92 -37.72
C HIS A 510 11.16 -3.86 -37.69
N PHE A 511 12.14 -3.99 -36.79
CA PHE A 511 13.25 -3.04 -36.73
C PHE A 511 14.37 -3.43 -37.71
N THR A 512 14.73 -2.50 -38.55
CA THR A 512 15.89 -2.64 -39.47
C THR A 512 17.23 -2.57 -38.73
N ASN A 513 17.26 -1.89 -37.57
CA ASN A 513 18.48 -1.73 -36.78
C ASN A 513 18.55 -2.79 -35.67
N LYS A 514 19.39 -3.81 -35.88
CA LYS A 514 19.62 -4.90 -34.92
C LYS A 514 20.36 -4.47 -33.64
N THR A 515 21.04 -3.33 -33.64
CA THR A 515 21.82 -2.86 -32.48
C THR A 515 20.93 -2.61 -31.23
N VAL A 516 19.67 -2.22 -31.43
CA VAL A 516 18.72 -2.04 -30.33
C VAL A 516 18.36 -3.38 -29.71
N LEU A 517 18.09 -4.38 -30.56
CA LEU A 517 17.79 -5.75 -30.10
C LEU A 517 19.00 -6.35 -29.36
N ASP A 518 20.21 -6.22 -29.88
CA ASP A 518 21.43 -6.74 -29.24
C ASP A 518 21.62 -6.12 -27.83
N LYS A 519 21.39 -4.81 -27.70
CA LYS A 519 21.45 -4.13 -26.38
C LYS A 519 20.37 -4.64 -25.42
N SER A 520 19.14 -4.84 -25.90
CA SER A 520 18.04 -5.35 -25.08
C SER A 520 18.30 -6.79 -24.64
N ILE A 521 18.73 -7.66 -25.54
CA ILE A 521 19.12 -9.05 -25.24
C ILE A 521 20.27 -9.07 -24.24
N SER A 522 21.35 -8.31 -24.49
CA SER A 522 22.49 -8.22 -23.58
C SER A 522 22.04 -7.74 -22.17
N LYS A 523 21.14 -6.77 -22.09
CA LYS A 523 20.58 -6.31 -20.82
C LYS A 523 19.79 -7.39 -20.10
N ILE A 524 19.02 -8.22 -20.82
CA ILE A 524 18.27 -9.34 -20.26
C ILE A 524 19.23 -10.42 -19.77
N LEU A 525 20.22 -10.80 -20.55
CA LEU A 525 21.21 -11.84 -20.21
C LEU A 525 22.13 -11.42 -19.06
N ASN A 526 22.42 -10.13 -18.92
CA ASN A 526 23.19 -9.60 -17.79
C ASN A 526 22.40 -9.55 -16.48
N GLN A 527 21.08 -9.75 -16.52
CA GLN A 527 20.27 -10.00 -15.34
C GLN A 527 20.56 -11.45 -14.91
N ARG A 528 21.07 -11.64 -13.71
CA ARG A 528 21.56 -12.95 -13.23
C ARG A 528 20.39 -13.94 -13.02
N TYR A 529 19.85 -14.46 -14.11
CA TYR A 529 18.82 -15.52 -14.11
C TYR A 529 19.40 -16.94 -14.05
N LEU A 530 20.70 -17.07 -13.81
CA LEU A 530 21.35 -18.38 -13.77
C LEU A 530 20.81 -19.22 -12.63
N HIS A 531 20.36 -20.42 -12.99
CA HIS A 531 19.96 -21.43 -12.00
C HIS A 531 21.21 -21.96 -11.29
N LYS A 532 21.07 -22.36 -10.03
CA LYS A 532 22.17 -22.85 -9.17
C LYS A 532 22.98 -23.99 -9.81
N SER A 533 22.31 -24.93 -10.49
CA SER A 533 22.95 -26.06 -11.18
C SER A 533 23.97 -25.67 -12.24
N ILE A 534 23.81 -24.53 -12.90
CA ILE A 534 24.77 -24.06 -13.92
C ILE A 534 26.04 -23.52 -13.25
N ILE A 535 25.93 -22.99 -12.04
CA ILE A 535 27.08 -22.48 -11.28
C ILE A 535 27.91 -23.66 -10.74
N GLU A 536 27.26 -24.73 -10.34
CA GLU A 536 27.91 -25.96 -9.84
C GLU A 536 28.66 -26.68 -10.98
N GLU A 537 28.08 -26.80 -12.18
CA GLU A 537 28.76 -27.37 -13.37
C GLU A 537 30.00 -26.58 -13.80
N ILE A 538 29.99 -25.24 -13.65
CA ILE A 538 31.15 -24.40 -14.00
C ILE A 538 32.27 -24.49 -12.94
N GLU A 539 31.94 -24.77 -11.68
CA GLU A 539 32.93 -24.94 -10.60
C GLU A 539 33.58 -26.33 -10.61
N ASP A 540 32.89 -27.35 -11.08
CA ASP A 540 33.44 -28.71 -11.25
C ASP A 540 34.32 -28.86 -12.48
N ASP A 541 34.21 -27.97 -13.50
CA ASP A 541 35.03 -27.94 -14.69
C ASP A 541 36.32 -27.07 -14.58
N ASN A 542 36.59 -26.43 -13.45
CA ASN A 542 37.76 -25.66 -13.11
C ASN A 542 38.46 -26.21 -11.86
#